data_da7cf85b15ca369b8f47b25eb5946301
#
_entry.id   da7cf85b15ca369b8f47b25eb5946301
#
_cell.length_a   1.000
_cell.length_b   1.000
_cell.length_c   1.000
_cell.angle_alpha   90.00
_cell.angle_beta   90.00
_cell.angle_gamma   90.00
#
_symmetry.space_group_name_H-M   'P 1'
#
loop_
_entity.id
_entity.type
_entity.pdbx_description
1 polymer ?
#
loop_
_entity_poly.entity_id
_entity_poly.type
_entity_poly.pdbx_seq_one_letter_code
_entity_poly.pdbx_strand_id
1 'polypeptide(L)'
;MNVEEIIKCFSDNIDPETEKQLTANDLFQEAIIITMEMNHQYHTPGELREIMSRLIGKKVDDTFRLFPPFYTDFGKNITIGKNVFINSGCHFQDQGGIVIGDNTLIGHNVVLATINHDLDPSNNRKNHYAPINIASNVWIGSNATVLPGVTIGEWAVIAAGAVVTKDVPPYTVAGGVPAKVIKTLENGGSQNESISY
;
A
#
# COMPACT_ATOMS: atom_id res chain seq x y z
N MET A 1 -5.24 -25.36 0.87
CA MET A 1 -3.97 -24.72 1.25
C MET A 1 -4.26 -23.38 1.89
N ASN A 2 -3.50 -23.00 2.90
CA ASN A 2 -3.79 -21.82 3.74
C ASN A 2 -3.17 -20.56 3.11
N VAL A 3 -3.89 -19.42 3.16
CA VAL A 3 -3.40 -18.09 2.72
C VAL A 3 -2.06 -17.75 3.39
N GLU A 4 -1.88 -18.09 4.66
CA GLU A 4 -0.64 -17.85 5.40
C GLU A 4 0.59 -18.53 4.79
N GLU A 5 0.42 -19.73 4.22
CA GLU A 5 1.52 -20.44 3.55
C GLU A 5 1.95 -19.74 2.25
N ILE A 6 0.99 -19.15 1.52
CA ILE A 6 1.28 -18.37 0.31
C ILE A 6 1.99 -17.08 0.68
N ILE A 7 1.50 -16.35 1.69
CA ILE A 7 2.15 -15.14 2.21
C ILE A 7 3.58 -15.46 2.66
N LYS A 8 3.78 -16.61 3.30
CA LYS A 8 5.11 -17.04 3.71
C LYS A 8 6.04 -17.27 2.52
N CYS A 9 5.57 -17.89 1.43
CA CYS A 9 6.38 -18.03 0.22
C CYS A 9 6.86 -16.66 -0.30
N PHE A 10 5.97 -15.68 -0.38
CA PHE A 10 6.34 -14.33 -0.78
C PHE A 10 7.36 -13.70 0.19
N SER A 11 7.15 -13.85 1.50
CA SER A 11 8.09 -13.34 2.52
C SER A 11 9.48 -13.98 2.44
N ASP A 12 9.54 -15.26 2.09
CA ASP A 12 10.77 -16.00 1.93
C ASP A 12 11.44 -15.79 0.54
N ASN A 13 10.86 -14.94 -0.32
CA ASN A 13 11.28 -14.72 -1.71
C ASN A 13 11.32 -16.02 -2.54
N ILE A 14 10.37 -16.90 -2.29
CA ILE A 14 10.19 -18.17 -2.99
C ILE A 14 8.91 -18.05 -3.82
N ASP A 15 9.01 -18.30 -5.12
CA ASP A 15 7.81 -18.44 -5.93
C ASP A 15 7.04 -19.69 -5.46
N PRO A 16 5.71 -19.59 -5.26
CA PRO A 16 4.93 -20.72 -4.79
C PRO A 16 5.09 -21.95 -5.69
N GLU A 17 5.25 -23.13 -5.10
CA GLU A 17 5.19 -24.40 -5.83
C GLU A 17 3.87 -24.54 -6.60
N THR A 18 3.81 -25.43 -7.60
CA THR A 18 2.69 -25.50 -8.56
C THR A 18 1.31 -25.54 -7.90
N GLU A 19 1.13 -26.33 -6.83
CA GLU A 19 -0.17 -26.38 -6.13
C GLU A 19 -0.49 -25.09 -5.38
N LYS A 20 0.51 -24.49 -4.74
CA LYS A 20 0.39 -23.18 -4.07
C LYS A 20 0.17 -22.07 -5.09
N GLN A 21 0.81 -22.18 -6.26
CA GLN A 21 0.63 -21.24 -7.37
C GLN A 21 -0.81 -21.26 -7.89
N LEU A 22 -1.43 -22.42 -8.04
CA LEU A 22 -2.85 -22.49 -8.42
C LEU A 22 -3.74 -21.80 -7.37
N THR A 23 -3.51 -22.08 -6.07
CA THR A 23 -4.27 -21.42 -5.00
C THR A 23 -4.02 -19.90 -4.97
N ALA A 24 -2.78 -19.45 -5.21
CA ALA A 24 -2.47 -18.02 -5.31
C ALA A 24 -3.21 -17.38 -6.49
N ASN A 25 -3.26 -18.06 -7.64
CA ASN A 25 -4.01 -17.58 -8.81
C ASN A 25 -5.51 -17.45 -8.52
N ASP A 26 -6.11 -18.39 -7.79
CA ASP A 26 -7.51 -18.28 -7.37
C ASP A 26 -7.75 -17.07 -6.49
N LEU A 27 -6.82 -16.75 -5.58
CA LEU A 27 -6.89 -15.58 -4.73
C LEU A 27 -6.69 -14.26 -5.52
N PHE A 28 -5.84 -14.27 -6.55
CA PHE A 28 -5.73 -13.13 -7.48
C PHE A 28 -7.04 -12.90 -8.24
N GLN A 29 -7.69 -13.97 -8.72
CA GLN A 29 -9.00 -13.86 -9.35
C GLN A 29 -10.08 -13.39 -8.37
N GLU A 30 -10.06 -13.86 -7.12
CA GLU A 30 -10.96 -13.36 -6.08
C GLU A 30 -10.76 -11.87 -5.84
N ALA A 31 -9.51 -11.39 -5.75
CA ALA A 31 -9.21 -9.97 -5.59
C ALA A 31 -9.75 -9.13 -6.77
N ILE A 32 -9.59 -9.62 -8.00
CA ILE A 32 -10.14 -8.97 -9.20
C ILE A 32 -11.67 -8.89 -9.11
N ILE A 33 -12.36 -9.98 -8.77
CA ILE A 33 -13.82 -10.00 -8.65
C ILE A 33 -14.30 -8.99 -7.60
N ILE A 34 -13.66 -8.97 -6.42
CA ILE A 34 -14.04 -8.08 -5.33
C ILE A 34 -13.76 -6.60 -5.70
N THR A 35 -12.63 -6.31 -6.35
CA THR A 35 -12.33 -4.94 -6.78
C THR A 35 -13.23 -4.49 -7.92
N MET A 36 -13.64 -5.37 -8.82
CA MET A 36 -14.67 -5.07 -9.82
C MET A 36 -16.01 -4.74 -9.17
N GLU A 37 -16.46 -5.51 -8.18
CA GLU A 37 -17.67 -5.18 -7.41
C GLU A 37 -17.54 -3.80 -6.76
N MET A 38 -16.43 -3.53 -6.08
CA MET A 38 -16.15 -2.25 -5.41
C MET A 38 -16.19 -1.05 -6.36
N ASN A 39 -15.68 -1.21 -7.58
CA ASN A 39 -15.36 -0.10 -8.48
C ASN A 39 -16.47 0.23 -9.49
N HIS A 40 -17.40 -0.70 -9.81
CA HIS A 40 -18.33 -0.52 -10.92
C HIS A 40 -19.76 -0.10 -10.52
N GLN A 41 -20.01 0.10 -9.23
CA GLN A 41 -21.28 0.60 -8.75
C GLN A 41 -21.11 1.49 -7.52
N TYR A 42 -22.15 2.23 -7.17
CA TYR A 42 -22.16 3.02 -5.94
C TYR A 42 -22.28 2.10 -4.72
N HIS A 43 -21.48 2.39 -3.69
CA HIS A 43 -21.55 1.78 -2.38
C HIS A 43 -21.57 2.85 -1.29
N THR A 44 -22.32 2.61 -0.24
CA THR A 44 -22.23 3.40 0.98
C THR A 44 -20.88 3.20 1.68
N PRO A 45 -20.46 4.13 2.56
CA PRO A 45 -19.22 3.92 3.34
C PRO A 45 -19.21 2.63 4.17
N GLY A 46 -20.37 2.16 4.63
CA GLY A 46 -20.51 0.89 5.35
C GLY A 46 -20.21 -0.31 4.46
N GLU A 47 -20.85 -0.37 3.29
CA GLU A 47 -20.62 -1.42 2.31
C GLU A 47 -19.16 -1.46 1.82
N LEU A 48 -18.52 -0.29 1.62
CA LEU A 48 -17.10 -0.23 1.25
C LEU A 48 -16.19 -0.84 2.33
N ARG A 49 -16.50 -0.64 3.63
CA ARG A 49 -15.77 -1.30 4.72
C ARG A 49 -15.96 -2.82 4.72
N GLU A 50 -17.16 -3.29 4.43
CA GLU A 50 -17.46 -4.73 4.33
C GLU A 50 -16.71 -5.36 3.14
N ILE A 51 -16.76 -4.72 1.96
CA ILE A 51 -16.06 -5.17 0.76
C ILE A 51 -14.55 -5.19 0.99
N MET A 52 -13.98 -4.12 1.57
CA MET A 52 -12.55 -4.07 1.91
C MET A 52 -12.17 -5.15 2.91
N SER A 53 -12.99 -5.38 3.95
CA SER A 53 -12.73 -6.44 4.93
C SER A 53 -12.73 -7.83 4.31
N ARG A 54 -13.62 -8.08 3.36
CA ARG A 54 -13.65 -9.32 2.58
C ARG A 54 -12.41 -9.45 1.69
N LEU A 55 -12.01 -8.37 1.01
CA LEU A 55 -10.84 -8.32 0.14
C LEU A 55 -9.56 -8.68 0.91
N ILE A 56 -9.32 -8.01 2.04
CA ILE A 56 -8.08 -8.23 2.81
C ILE A 56 -8.16 -9.43 3.78
N GLY A 57 -9.34 -10.05 3.93
CA GLY A 57 -9.54 -11.18 4.83
C GLY A 57 -9.47 -10.81 6.32
N LYS A 58 -9.56 -9.52 6.66
CA LYS A 58 -9.49 -8.98 8.02
C LYS A 58 -10.51 -7.86 8.16
N LYS A 59 -11.15 -7.71 9.32
CA LYS A 59 -12.07 -6.60 9.56
C LYS A 59 -11.29 -5.27 9.57
N VAL A 60 -11.67 -4.31 8.71
CA VAL A 60 -11.19 -2.92 8.82
C VAL A 60 -11.91 -2.20 9.96
N ASP A 61 -11.28 -1.19 10.54
CA ASP A 61 -11.86 -0.37 11.58
C ASP A 61 -13.07 0.44 11.08
N ASP A 62 -14.03 0.73 11.97
CA ASP A 62 -15.25 1.46 11.60
C ASP A 62 -15.00 2.91 11.16
N THR A 63 -13.80 3.44 11.44
CA THR A 63 -13.34 4.76 10.98
C THR A 63 -12.64 4.73 9.63
N PHE A 64 -12.39 3.55 9.06
CA PHE A 64 -11.78 3.42 7.73
C PHE A 64 -12.64 4.04 6.64
N ARG A 65 -12.02 4.75 5.72
CA ARG A 65 -12.66 5.38 4.57
C ARG A 65 -11.91 5.10 3.28
N LEU A 66 -12.67 4.84 2.23
CA LEU A 66 -12.15 4.60 0.88
C LEU A 66 -13.03 5.32 -0.14
N PHE A 67 -12.38 5.92 -1.16
CA PHE A 67 -13.06 6.38 -2.38
C PHE A 67 -12.63 5.50 -3.55
N PRO A 68 -13.56 4.75 -4.17
CA PRO A 68 -13.29 3.99 -5.38
C PRO A 68 -12.90 4.91 -6.56
N PRO A 69 -12.21 4.36 -7.60
CA PRO A 69 -11.76 2.98 -7.71
C PRO A 69 -10.52 2.67 -6.86
N PHE A 70 -10.40 1.41 -6.45
CA PHE A 70 -9.24 0.85 -5.75
C PHE A 70 -8.84 -0.45 -6.42
N TYR A 71 -7.54 -0.70 -6.53
CA TYR A 71 -7.00 -1.89 -7.17
C TYR A 71 -5.94 -2.55 -6.29
N THR A 72 -5.93 -3.88 -6.29
CA THR A 72 -4.90 -4.68 -5.65
C THR A 72 -4.73 -6.00 -6.39
N ASP A 73 -3.54 -6.59 -6.30
CA ASP A 73 -3.24 -7.84 -6.99
C ASP A 73 -3.74 -9.06 -6.20
N PHE A 74 -3.49 -9.08 -4.90
CA PHE A 74 -3.74 -10.24 -4.04
C PHE A 74 -4.75 -9.94 -2.93
N GLY A 75 -4.68 -8.77 -2.34
CA GLY A 75 -5.55 -8.28 -1.27
C GLY A 75 -5.22 -8.84 0.12
N LYS A 76 -4.85 -10.10 0.22
CA LYS A 76 -4.73 -10.82 1.50
C LYS A 76 -3.50 -10.42 2.34
N ASN A 77 -2.52 -9.73 1.75
CA ASN A 77 -1.30 -9.30 2.47
C ASN A 77 -1.29 -7.79 2.78
N ILE A 78 -2.47 -7.22 2.98
CA ILE A 78 -2.64 -5.84 3.41
C ILE A 78 -3.09 -5.83 4.88
N THR A 79 -2.50 -4.92 5.67
CA THR A 79 -2.95 -4.62 7.02
C THR A 79 -3.20 -3.12 7.14
N ILE A 80 -4.38 -2.75 7.65
CA ILE A 80 -4.83 -1.35 7.73
C ILE A 80 -5.17 -1.01 9.17
N GLY A 81 -4.59 0.06 9.67
CA GLY A 81 -4.85 0.62 10.99
C GLY A 81 -6.18 1.38 11.10
N LYS A 82 -6.37 2.07 12.22
CA LYS A 82 -7.57 2.87 12.49
C LYS A 82 -7.50 4.22 11.78
N ASN A 83 -8.67 4.77 11.45
CA ASN A 83 -8.82 6.09 10.86
C ASN A 83 -7.96 6.32 9.60
N VAL A 84 -7.73 5.27 8.81
CA VAL A 84 -7.03 5.37 7.52
C VAL A 84 -7.99 5.84 6.44
N PHE A 85 -7.53 6.75 5.60
CA PHE A 85 -8.25 7.19 4.41
C PHE A 85 -7.44 6.91 3.15
N ILE A 86 -8.05 6.20 2.20
CA ILE A 86 -7.48 5.91 0.88
C ILE A 86 -8.34 6.61 -0.17
N ASN A 87 -7.73 7.49 -0.95
CA ASN A 87 -8.41 8.22 -2.02
C ASN A 87 -8.48 7.38 -3.31
N SER A 88 -9.26 7.84 -4.29
CA SER A 88 -9.54 7.12 -5.53
C SER A 88 -8.30 6.89 -6.41
N GLY A 89 -8.34 5.79 -7.16
CA GLY A 89 -7.30 5.44 -8.14
C GLY A 89 -6.05 4.77 -7.57
N CYS A 90 -6.04 4.40 -6.29
CA CYS A 90 -4.87 3.76 -5.69
C CYS A 90 -4.68 2.32 -6.18
N HIS A 91 -3.40 1.92 -6.37
CA HIS A 91 -3.00 0.58 -6.81
C HIS A 91 -2.00 -0.02 -5.81
N PHE A 92 -2.38 -1.13 -5.17
CA PHE A 92 -1.54 -1.82 -4.21
C PHE A 92 -1.12 -3.18 -4.75
N GLN A 93 0.17 -3.34 -5.05
CA GLN A 93 0.75 -4.63 -5.37
C GLN A 93 1.26 -5.25 -4.06
N ASP A 94 0.42 -6.07 -3.45
CA ASP A 94 0.54 -6.40 -2.03
C ASP A 94 1.17 -7.77 -1.71
N GLN A 95 1.66 -8.52 -2.69
CA GLN A 95 2.23 -9.85 -2.45
C GLN A 95 3.38 -9.81 -1.43
N GLY A 96 4.26 -8.80 -1.48
CA GLY A 96 5.35 -8.62 -0.51
C GLY A 96 4.92 -8.11 0.86
N GLY A 97 3.67 -7.69 1.01
CA GLY A 97 3.10 -7.15 2.24
C GLY A 97 3.04 -5.64 2.31
N ILE A 98 1.88 -5.13 2.72
CA ILE A 98 1.66 -3.69 2.94
C ILE A 98 1.05 -3.50 4.33
N VAL A 99 1.73 -2.71 5.16
CA VAL A 99 1.23 -2.33 6.49
C VAL A 99 1.02 -0.82 6.52
N ILE A 100 -0.19 -0.40 6.88
CA ILE A 100 -0.59 1.01 6.98
C ILE A 100 -1.00 1.30 8.41
N GLY A 101 -0.27 2.19 9.07
CA GLY A 101 -0.51 2.62 10.45
C GLY A 101 -1.73 3.53 10.60
N ASP A 102 -2.10 3.78 11.84
CA ASP A 102 -3.26 4.58 12.21
C ASP A 102 -3.19 6.03 11.68
N ASN A 103 -4.34 6.65 11.44
CA ASN A 103 -4.48 8.04 11.00
C ASN A 103 -3.76 8.40 9.69
N THR A 104 -3.43 7.43 8.86
CA THR A 104 -2.71 7.64 7.60
C THR A 104 -3.67 8.14 6.51
N LEU A 105 -3.21 9.13 5.75
CA LEU A 105 -3.92 9.71 4.61
C LEU A 105 -3.20 9.34 3.30
N ILE A 106 -3.88 8.68 2.39
CA ILE A 106 -3.34 8.30 1.08
C ILE A 106 -4.09 9.05 -0.01
N GLY A 107 -3.35 9.85 -0.77
CA GLY A 107 -3.87 10.67 -1.87
C GLY A 107 -4.30 9.86 -3.09
N HIS A 108 -4.80 10.54 -4.11
CA HIS A 108 -5.27 9.90 -5.35
C HIS A 108 -4.11 9.23 -6.12
N ASN A 109 -4.42 8.12 -6.79
CA ASN A 109 -3.51 7.45 -7.72
C ASN A 109 -2.15 7.08 -7.10
N VAL A 110 -2.12 6.79 -5.80
CA VAL A 110 -0.90 6.31 -5.15
C VAL A 110 -0.64 4.86 -5.53
N VAL A 111 0.61 4.55 -5.87
CA VAL A 111 1.07 3.19 -6.17
C VAL A 111 1.97 2.70 -5.04
N LEU A 112 1.61 1.57 -4.43
CA LEU A 112 2.45 0.84 -3.49
C LEU A 112 2.89 -0.46 -4.16
N ALA A 113 4.16 -0.56 -4.58
CA ALA A 113 4.70 -1.72 -5.27
C ALA A 113 5.60 -2.51 -4.33
N THR A 114 5.32 -3.80 -4.11
CA THR A 114 6.11 -4.67 -3.23
C THR A 114 6.93 -5.72 -3.96
N ILE A 115 6.97 -5.65 -5.31
CA ILE A 115 7.69 -6.60 -6.14
C ILE A 115 8.67 -5.87 -7.06
N ASN A 116 9.89 -6.39 -7.12
CA ASN A 116 10.85 -6.13 -8.19
C ASN A 116 11.10 -7.41 -8.98
N HIS A 117 11.66 -7.28 -10.17
CA HIS A 117 12.19 -8.39 -10.95
C HIS A 117 13.72 -8.38 -10.90
N ASP A 118 14.33 -9.55 -11.18
CA ASP A 118 15.78 -9.66 -11.26
C ASP A 118 16.30 -8.78 -12.41
N LEU A 119 17.40 -8.09 -12.18
CA LEU A 119 18.04 -7.25 -13.18
C LEU A 119 18.86 -8.04 -14.21
N ASP A 120 19.16 -9.33 -13.93
CA ASP A 120 19.79 -10.22 -14.90
C ASP A 120 18.78 -10.56 -16.01
N PRO A 121 19.04 -10.20 -17.28
CA PRO A 121 18.13 -10.49 -18.39
C PRO A 121 17.82 -11.98 -18.56
N SER A 122 18.72 -12.86 -18.15
CA SER A 122 18.51 -14.32 -18.20
C SER A 122 17.56 -14.83 -17.12
N ASN A 123 17.28 -14.03 -16.09
CA ASN A 123 16.49 -14.38 -14.91
C ASN A 123 15.41 -13.32 -14.58
N ASN A 124 15.07 -12.46 -15.53
CA ASN A 124 14.20 -11.29 -15.28
C ASN A 124 12.76 -11.63 -14.88
N ARG A 125 12.35 -12.90 -14.94
CA ARG A 125 11.03 -13.35 -14.46
C ARG A 125 11.03 -13.73 -12.98
N LYS A 126 12.20 -13.81 -12.34
CA LYS A 126 12.29 -14.04 -10.91
C LYS A 126 11.81 -12.81 -10.15
N ASN A 127 10.86 -13.03 -9.25
CA ASN A 127 10.32 -12.00 -8.38
C ASN A 127 11.19 -11.81 -7.14
N HIS A 128 11.29 -10.57 -6.68
CA HIS A 128 11.86 -10.19 -5.40
C HIS A 128 10.81 -9.41 -4.61
N TYR A 129 10.31 -10.01 -3.56
CA TYR A 129 9.24 -9.45 -2.71
C TYR A 129 9.87 -8.72 -1.53
N ALA A 130 9.39 -7.50 -1.24
CA ALA A 130 9.81 -6.77 -0.06
C ALA A 130 8.65 -5.91 0.47
N PRO A 131 8.36 -5.95 1.79
CA PRO A 131 7.21 -5.28 2.36
C PRO A 131 7.36 -3.76 2.34
N ILE A 132 6.21 -3.07 2.24
CA ILE A 132 6.11 -1.63 2.49
C ILE A 132 5.48 -1.43 3.86
N ASN A 133 6.16 -0.64 4.71
CA ASN A 133 5.69 -0.31 6.04
C ASN A 133 5.44 1.19 6.15
N ILE A 134 4.19 1.58 6.34
CA ILE A 134 3.78 2.97 6.54
C ILE A 134 3.38 3.12 8.00
N ALA A 135 4.14 3.91 8.77
CA ALA A 135 3.85 4.17 10.17
C ALA A 135 2.56 5.00 10.35
N SER A 136 2.20 5.30 11.60
CA SER A 136 1.00 6.10 11.90
C SER A 136 1.19 7.58 11.53
N ASN A 137 0.07 8.28 11.29
CA ASN A 137 0.01 9.72 11.03
C ASN A 137 0.76 10.16 9.75
N VAL A 138 0.99 9.27 8.80
CA VAL A 138 1.65 9.57 7.52
C VAL A 138 0.66 10.19 6.54
N TRP A 139 1.13 11.16 5.76
CA TRP A 139 0.41 11.68 4.61
C TRP A 139 1.16 11.40 3.32
N ILE A 140 0.56 10.63 2.41
CA ILE A 140 1.08 10.36 1.06
C ILE A 140 0.31 11.21 0.06
N GLY A 141 1.00 12.13 -0.59
CA GLY A 141 0.46 13.00 -1.64
C GLY A 141 0.06 12.23 -2.90
N SER A 142 -0.87 12.80 -3.66
CA SER A 142 -1.39 12.19 -4.90
C SER A 142 -0.30 11.86 -5.91
N ASN A 143 -0.49 10.78 -6.67
CA ASN A 143 0.43 10.27 -7.69
C ASN A 143 1.83 9.87 -7.16
N ALA A 144 2.00 9.70 -5.87
CA ALA A 144 3.25 9.16 -5.33
C ALA A 144 3.36 7.66 -5.61
N THR A 145 4.60 7.20 -5.81
CA THR A 145 4.92 5.77 -5.95
C THR A 145 5.91 5.39 -4.85
N VAL A 146 5.59 4.32 -4.11
CA VAL A 146 6.49 3.75 -3.09
C VAL A 146 6.99 2.40 -3.56
N LEU A 147 8.32 2.23 -3.56
CA LEU A 147 8.98 1.03 -4.07
C LEU A 147 9.14 -0.06 -3.00
N PRO A 148 9.43 -1.31 -3.41
CA PRO A 148 9.54 -2.44 -2.50
C PRO A 148 10.56 -2.24 -1.39
N GLY A 149 10.23 -2.66 -0.17
CA GLY A 149 11.10 -2.63 0.99
C GLY A 149 11.15 -1.30 1.73
N VAL A 150 10.41 -0.28 1.28
CA VAL A 150 10.45 1.05 1.89
C VAL A 150 9.65 1.09 3.19
N THR A 151 10.26 1.72 4.21
CA THR A 151 9.59 2.13 5.45
C THR A 151 9.41 3.64 5.47
N ILE A 152 8.17 4.10 5.71
CA ILE A 152 7.84 5.52 5.89
C ILE A 152 7.56 5.76 7.37
N GLY A 153 8.40 6.60 7.98
CA GLY A 153 8.37 6.91 9.41
C GLY A 153 7.14 7.72 9.82
N GLU A 154 6.84 7.67 11.10
CA GLU A 154 5.69 8.34 11.70
C GLU A 154 5.71 9.85 11.42
N TRP A 155 4.54 10.44 11.15
CA TRP A 155 4.39 11.86 10.81
C TRP A 155 5.14 12.31 9.56
N ALA A 156 5.64 11.39 8.75
CA ALA A 156 6.24 11.77 7.47
C ALA A 156 5.18 12.20 6.46
N VAL A 157 5.59 13.09 5.57
CA VAL A 157 4.79 13.55 4.44
C VAL A 157 5.54 13.21 3.15
N ILE A 158 4.87 12.50 2.26
CA ILE A 158 5.35 12.26 0.90
C ILE A 158 4.69 13.26 -0.03
N ALA A 159 5.48 14.10 -0.69
CA ALA A 159 4.98 15.10 -1.61
C ALA A 159 4.31 14.44 -2.84
N ALA A 160 3.34 15.13 -3.43
CA ALA A 160 2.66 14.64 -4.63
C ALA A 160 3.65 14.37 -5.78
N GLY A 161 3.43 13.28 -6.51
CA GLY A 161 4.29 12.86 -7.64
C GLY A 161 5.66 12.32 -7.24
N ALA A 162 5.95 12.12 -5.96
CA ALA A 162 7.23 11.59 -5.51
C ALA A 162 7.40 10.09 -5.84
N VAL A 163 8.63 9.67 -6.14
CA VAL A 163 9.01 8.25 -6.24
C VAL A 163 9.93 7.88 -5.07
N VAL A 164 9.38 7.19 -4.08
CA VAL A 164 10.07 6.84 -2.84
C VAL A 164 10.81 5.53 -3.05
N THR A 165 12.15 5.61 -3.08
CA THR A 165 13.05 4.49 -3.37
C THR A 165 13.87 4.05 -2.16
N LYS A 166 13.76 4.76 -1.02
CA LYS A 166 14.47 4.50 0.24
C LYS A 166 13.58 4.90 1.40
N ASP A 167 13.91 4.40 2.57
CA ASP A 167 13.22 4.75 3.81
C ASP A 167 13.15 6.26 4.03
N VAL A 168 12.01 6.70 4.56
CA VAL A 168 11.74 8.10 4.90
C VAL A 168 11.72 8.23 6.42
N PRO A 169 12.60 9.06 7.00
CA PRO A 169 12.62 9.26 8.44
C PRO A 169 11.31 9.84 8.98
N PRO A 170 10.96 9.60 10.25
CA PRO A 170 9.81 10.22 10.87
C PRO A 170 9.96 11.75 10.91
N TYR A 171 8.83 12.45 10.96
CA TYR A 171 8.76 13.92 11.02
C TYR A 171 9.52 14.61 9.88
N THR A 172 9.46 14.07 8.66
CA THR A 172 10.08 14.68 7.49
C THR A 172 9.10 14.84 6.33
N VAL A 173 9.38 15.77 5.44
CA VAL A 173 8.76 15.88 4.13
C VAL A 173 9.75 15.35 3.11
N ALA A 174 9.36 14.35 2.33
CA ALA A 174 10.16 13.80 1.23
C ALA A 174 9.47 14.03 -0.11
N GLY A 175 10.22 14.41 -1.14
CA GLY A 175 9.66 14.70 -2.45
C GLY A 175 10.68 14.56 -3.59
N GLY A 176 10.17 14.50 -4.82
CA GLY A 176 10.97 14.39 -6.05
C GLY A 176 11.12 12.96 -6.58
N VAL A 177 11.87 12.82 -7.68
CA VAL A 177 12.14 11.55 -8.38
C VAL A 177 13.66 11.43 -8.62
N PRO A 178 14.36 10.56 -7.87
CA PRO A 178 13.92 9.86 -6.68
C PRO A 178 13.65 10.82 -5.51
N ALA A 179 12.76 10.43 -4.59
CA ALA A 179 12.39 11.24 -3.43
C ALA A 179 13.60 11.43 -2.49
N LYS A 180 13.73 12.67 -1.98
CA LYS A 180 14.71 13.06 -0.95
C LYS A 180 14.01 13.84 0.13
N VAL A 181 14.54 13.79 1.34
CA VAL A 181 14.07 14.68 2.43
C VAL A 181 14.33 16.13 2.03
N ILE A 182 13.28 16.93 2.01
CA ILE A 182 13.30 18.35 1.66
C ILE A 182 13.04 19.28 2.86
N LYS A 183 12.43 18.74 3.92
CA LYS A 183 12.14 19.47 5.14
C LYS A 183 12.04 18.50 6.33
N THR A 184 12.47 18.94 7.51
CA THR A 184 12.17 18.28 8.79
C THR A 184 11.03 19.04 9.45
N LEU A 185 10.05 18.31 10.01
CA LEU A 185 8.92 18.88 10.74
C LEU A 185 9.29 18.99 12.23
N GLU A 186 8.96 20.09 12.87
CA GLU A 186 9.18 20.23 14.31
C GLU A 186 8.12 19.43 15.09
N ASN A 187 8.56 18.67 16.09
CA ASN A 187 7.67 17.99 17.02
C ASN A 187 6.85 19.03 17.82
N GLY A 188 5.56 19.15 17.56
CA GLY A 188 4.66 20.00 18.32
C GLY A 188 4.72 21.49 17.99
N GLY A 189 5.30 21.86 16.84
CA GLY A 189 5.38 23.24 16.37
C GLY A 189 4.01 23.82 16.00
N SER A 190 3.78 25.05 16.45
CA SER A 190 2.56 25.84 16.31
C SER A 190 2.01 25.87 14.88
N GLN A 191 0.71 25.71 14.81
CA GLN A 191 -0.18 25.73 13.64
C GLN A 191 -0.12 27.04 12.84
N ASN A 192 0.89 27.37 12.08
CA ASN A 192 0.80 28.53 11.18
C ASN A 192 1.74 28.52 9.97
N GLU A 193 2.29 27.36 9.57
CA GLU A 193 2.94 27.33 8.26
C GLU A 193 1.97 26.75 7.22
N SER A 194 1.40 27.62 6.38
CA SER A 194 0.81 27.21 5.12
C SER A 194 1.87 26.49 4.29
N ILE A 195 1.60 25.25 3.91
CA ILE A 195 2.48 24.50 3.00
C ILE A 195 2.43 25.22 1.64
N SER A 196 3.42 26.07 1.38
CA SER A 196 3.69 26.56 0.03
C SER A 196 4.68 25.60 -0.63
N TYR A 197 4.23 24.94 -1.69
CA TYR A 197 5.05 24.10 -2.56
C TYR A 197 5.90 24.95 -3.48
#